data_73addc17080cccc6cfb9199c81bc7d43
#
_entry.id   73addc17080cccc6cfb9199c81bc7d43
#
_cell.length_a   1.000
_cell.length_b   1.000
_cell.length_c   1.000
_cell.angle_alpha   90.00
_cell.angle_beta   90.00
_cell.angle_gamma   90.00
#
_symmetry.space_group_name_H-M   'P 1'
#
loop_
_entity.id
_entity.type
_entity.pdbx_description
1 polymer ?
#
loop_
_entity_poly.entity_id
_entity_poly.type
_entity_poly.pdbx_seq_one_letter_code
_entity_poly.pdbx_strand_id
1 'polypeptide(L)'
;MAELPRSFPRHPVFHPGELDAQHRFGVADEAERMSDAVTTRLSLGVRQFVESQPFMFVGAACGGGASMTCDIVQSRRDANGDLLPVVRVIDTKTLRFALPASHDGGGRIDAAACDGSGVGLLFVDFVRGLRYRINGRATLRADLPEADAAPWAVGSAIVELTIVQAYGNCGTRVVRLKPAR
;
A
#
# COMPACT_ATOMS: atom_id res chain seq x y z
N MET A 1 19.75 8.82 -32.67
CA MET A 1 20.58 9.02 -31.48
C MET A 1 19.65 8.99 -30.27
N ALA A 2 19.78 8.00 -29.38
CA ALA A 2 19.02 7.99 -28.13
C ALA A 2 19.59 9.09 -27.25
N GLU A 3 18.77 10.06 -26.85
CA GLU A 3 19.16 11.06 -25.85
C GLU A 3 19.55 10.33 -24.57
N LEU A 4 20.73 10.66 -24.03
CA LEU A 4 21.15 10.19 -22.73
C LEU A 4 20.11 10.64 -21.68
N PRO A 5 19.73 9.76 -20.73
CA PRO A 5 18.77 10.13 -19.70
C PRO A 5 19.28 11.34 -18.93
N ARG A 6 18.44 12.35 -18.76
CA ARG A 6 18.77 13.55 -17.99
C ARG A 6 19.07 13.14 -16.55
N SER A 7 20.19 13.59 -16.03
CA SER A 7 20.53 13.42 -14.62
C SER A 7 19.75 14.45 -13.81
N PHE A 8 18.67 14.00 -13.16
CA PHE A 8 17.95 14.83 -12.19
C PHE A 8 18.58 14.72 -10.79
N PRO A 9 18.63 15.81 -10.01
CA PRO A 9 19.01 15.73 -8.60
C PRO A 9 18.05 14.78 -7.85
N ARG A 10 18.53 14.20 -6.76
CA ARG A 10 17.67 13.33 -5.92
C ARG A 10 16.52 14.16 -5.34
N HIS A 11 15.27 13.75 -5.64
CA HIS A 11 14.08 14.34 -5.09
C HIS A 11 13.54 13.46 -3.94
N PRO A 12 13.06 14.04 -2.82
CA PRO A 12 12.60 13.26 -1.67
C PRO A 12 11.36 12.40 -1.95
N VAL A 13 10.53 12.82 -2.92
CA VAL A 13 9.27 12.17 -3.26
C VAL A 13 9.32 11.42 -4.58
N PHE A 14 9.93 12.03 -5.61
CA PHE A 14 9.89 11.52 -6.98
C PHE A 14 11.19 10.80 -7.37
N HIS A 15 11.07 9.66 -8.03
CA HIS A 15 12.22 9.00 -8.62
C HIS A 15 12.59 9.63 -9.99
N PRO A 16 13.81 9.41 -10.51
CA PRO A 16 14.28 10.08 -11.73
C PRO A 16 13.37 9.94 -12.95
N GLY A 17 12.73 8.78 -13.15
CA GLY A 17 11.79 8.57 -14.25
C GLY A 17 10.50 9.38 -14.13
N GLU A 18 10.02 9.63 -12.90
CA GLU A 18 8.88 10.53 -12.67
C GLU A 18 9.26 11.97 -12.96
N LEU A 19 10.44 12.42 -12.53
CA LEU A 19 10.96 13.75 -12.82
C LEU A 19 11.11 13.98 -14.34
N ASP A 20 11.64 12.98 -15.07
CA ASP A 20 11.74 13.06 -16.53
C ASP A 20 10.35 13.19 -17.18
N ALA A 21 9.40 12.36 -16.76
CA ALA A 21 8.03 12.42 -17.26
C ALA A 21 7.37 13.78 -16.97
N GLN A 22 7.49 14.29 -15.74
CA GLN A 22 6.93 15.58 -15.33
C GLN A 22 7.50 16.72 -16.20
N HIS A 23 8.80 16.69 -16.46
CA HIS A 23 9.46 17.68 -17.32
C HIS A 23 8.97 17.57 -18.78
N ARG A 24 8.92 16.34 -19.33
CA ARG A 24 8.47 16.10 -20.71
C ARG A 24 7.03 16.53 -20.96
N PHE A 25 6.16 16.40 -19.97
CA PHE A 25 4.74 16.76 -20.06
C PHE A 25 4.44 18.17 -19.53
N GLY A 26 5.44 18.94 -19.09
CA GLY A 26 5.29 20.31 -18.65
C GLY A 26 4.47 20.47 -17.36
N VAL A 27 4.48 19.45 -16.48
CA VAL A 27 3.70 19.41 -15.23
C VAL A 27 4.59 19.42 -13.97
N ALA A 28 5.86 19.79 -14.10
CA ALA A 28 6.83 19.77 -12.99
C ALA A 28 6.40 20.68 -11.83
N ASP A 29 5.94 21.91 -12.12
CA ASP A 29 5.51 22.87 -11.09
C ASP A 29 4.25 22.39 -10.33
N GLU A 30 3.33 21.70 -11.02
CA GLU A 30 2.17 21.11 -10.37
C GLU A 30 2.55 19.92 -9.51
N ALA A 31 3.44 19.05 -10.00
CA ALA A 31 3.94 17.92 -9.25
C ALA A 31 4.67 18.36 -7.98
N GLU A 32 5.48 19.42 -8.06
CA GLU A 32 6.18 19.99 -6.90
C GLU A 32 5.19 20.47 -5.83
N ARG A 33 4.17 21.22 -6.22
CA ARG A 33 3.10 21.63 -5.28
C ARG A 33 2.36 20.46 -4.64
N MET A 34 2.23 19.33 -5.37
CA MET A 34 1.59 18.13 -4.84
C MET A 34 2.53 17.31 -3.93
N SER A 35 3.84 17.51 -4.04
CA SER A 35 4.82 16.80 -3.21
C SER A 35 4.65 17.09 -1.72
N ASP A 36 4.18 18.29 -1.36
CA ASP A 36 3.91 18.70 0.02
C ASP A 36 2.81 17.88 0.69
N ALA A 37 1.92 17.26 -0.10
CA ALA A 37 0.87 16.38 0.41
C ALA A 37 1.37 14.96 0.73
N VAL A 38 2.59 14.62 0.32
CA VAL A 38 3.20 13.30 0.59
C VAL A 38 3.88 13.33 1.94
N THR A 39 3.48 12.43 2.83
CA THR A 39 4.02 12.31 4.17
C THR A 39 4.71 10.97 4.36
N THR A 40 5.51 10.84 5.41
CA THR A 40 6.11 9.58 5.87
C THR A 40 5.43 9.05 7.13
N ARG A 41 4.33 9.70 7.54
CA ARG A 41 3.62 9.38 8.78
C ARG A 41 2.11 9.41 8.56
N LEU A 42 1.40 8.53 9.26
CA LEU A 42 -0.05 8.51 9.26
C LEU A 42 -0.60 9.40 10.37
N SER A 43 -1.55 10.26 10.02
CA SER A 43 -2.37 10.96 11.00
C SER A 43 -3.43 10.02 11.60
N LEU A 44 -4.04 10.43 12.71
CA LEU A 44 -5.13 9.66 13.34
C LEU A 44 -6.32 9.44 12.37
N GLY A 45 -6.69 10.45 11.59
CA GLY A 45 -7.77 10.31 10.61
C GLY A 45 -7.46 9.33 9.50
N VAL A 46 -6.20 9.31 9.01
CA VAL A 46 -5.77 8.33 8.01
C VAL A 46 -5.73 6.93 8.61
N ARG A 47 -5.24 6.76 9.86
CA ARG A 47 -5.29 5.49 10.56
C ARG A 47 -6.72 4.94 10.62
N GLN A 48 -7.67 5.73 11.11
CA GLN A 48 -9.08 5.34 11.18
C GLN A 48 -9.64 4.97 9.80
N PHE A 49 -9.28 5.73 8.78
CA PHE A 49 -9.71 5.46 7.40
C PHE A 49 -9.19 4.11 6.91
N VAL A 50 -7.89 3.83 7.00
CA VAL A 50 -7.32 2.59 6.45
C VAL A 50 -7.75 1.35 7.25
N GLU A 51 -7.85 1.45 8.57
CA GLU A 51 -8.30 0.36 9.45
C GLU A 51 -9.80 0.03 9.28
N SER A 52 -10.59 0.98 8.79
CA SER A 52 -12.02 0.76 8.53
C SER A 52 -12.34 0.15 7.16
N GLN A 53 -11.34 0.00 6.28
CA GLN A 53 -11.58 -0.52 4.94
C GLN A 53 -11.78 -2.05 4.96
N PRO A 54 -12.78 -2.59 4.24
CA PRO A 54 -13.02 -4.02 4.18
C PRO A 54 -12.03 -4.75 3.26
N PHE A 55 -11.29 -4.06 2.44
CA PHE A 55 -10.25 -4.58 1.55
C PHE A 55 -9.25 -3.50 1.17
N MET A 56 -8.11 -3.93 0.64
CA MET A 56 -7.10 -3.07 0.04
C MET A 56 -6.49 -3.75 -1.20
N PHE A 57 -5.98 -2.94 -2.12
CA PHE A 57 -5.11 -3.43 -3.19
C PHE A 57 -3.67 -3.42 -2.70
N VAL A 58 -2.94 -4.50 -2.99
CA VAL A 58 -1.53 -4.63 -2.64
C VAL A 58 -0.76 -4.84 -3.93
N GLY A 59 0.22 -3.98 -4.18
CA GLY A 59 1.18 -4.14 -5.27
C GLY A 59 2.57 -4.39 -4.69
N ALA A 60 3.29 -5.36 -5.21
CA ALA A 60 4.66 -5.66 -4.78
C ALA A 60 5.60 -5.82 -5.97
N ALA A 61 6.82 -5.30 -5.83
CA ALA A 61 7.90 -5.51 -6.77
C ALA A 61 8.74 -6.69 -6.27
N CYS A 62 8.60 -7.85 -6.91
CA CYS A 62 9.28 -9.08 -6.52
C CYS A 62 10.57 -9.29 -7.31
N GLY A 63 11.49 -10.11 -6.78
CA GLY A 63 12.73 -10.50 -7.47
C GLY A 63 13.61 -9.32 -7.86
N GLY A 64 13.81 -8.35 -6.95
CA GLY A 64 14.61 -7.17 -7.23
C GLY A 64 14.00 -6.21 -8.28
N GLY A 65 12.69 -6.28 -8.49
CA GLY A 65 11.97 -5.47 -9.48
C GLY A 65 11.80 -6.16 -10.85
N ALA A 66 12.22 -7.43 -10.98
CA ALA A 66 12.10 -8.18 -12.23
C ALA A 66 10.63 -8.55 -12.55
N SER A 67 9.76 -8.63 -11.55
CA SER A 67 8.32 -8.81 -11.74
C SER A 67 7.54 -7.93 -10.76
N MET A 68 6.32 -7.58 -11.17
CA MET A 68 5.37 -6.87 -10.31
C MET A 68 4.09 -7.69 -10.22
N THR A 69 3.53 -7.74 -9.02
CA THR A 69 2.26 -8.38 -8.74
C THR A 69 1.29 -7.38 -8.14
N CYS A 70 0.01 -7.58 -8.38
CA CYS A 70 -1.06 -6.82 -7.75
C CYS A 70 -2.18 -7.78 -7.36
N ASP A 71 -2.66 -7.66 -6.13
CA ASP A 71 -3.74 -8.49 -5.60
C ASP A 71 -4.68 -7.68 -4.72
N ILE A 72 -5.81 -8.28 -4.34
CA ILE A 72 -6.77 -7.72 -3.40
C ILE A 72 -6.71 -8.54 -2.11
N VAL A 73 -6.38 -7.86 -1.02
CA VAL A 73 -6.46 -8.43 0.33
C VAL A 73 -7.76 -7.92 0.97
N GLN A 74 -8.59 -8.84 1.42
CA GLN A 74 -9.88 -8.52 2.02
C GLN A 74 -9.98 -9.00 3.47
N SER A 75 -10.83 -8.35 4.24
CA SER A 75 -11.20 -8.77 5.59
C SER A 75 -11.73 -10.20 5.57
N ARG A 76 -11.33 -10.95 6.58
CA ARG A 76 -11.88 -12.29 6.86
C ARG A 76 -12.77 -12.20 8.10
N ARG A 77 -13.61 -13.18 8.29
CA ARG A 77 -14.36 -13.32 9.55
C ARG A 77 -13.66 -14.30 10.47
N ASP A 78 -13.70 -14.00 11.74
CA ASP A 78 -13.27 -14.94 12.77
C ASP A 78 -14.33 -16.03 13.02
N ALA A 79 -14.09 -16.89 13.99
CA ALA A 79 -15.01 -17.97 14.37
C ALA A 79 -16.37 -17.47 14.91
N ASN A 80 -16.43 -16.24 15.39
CA ASN A 80 -17.63 -15.60 15.91
C ASN A 80 -18.41 -14.84 14.82
N GLY A 81 -17.85 -14.75 13.60
CA GLY A 81 -18.41 -14.00 12.49
C GLY A 81 -18.01 -12.52 12.44
N ASP A 82 -17.15 -12.07 13.35
CA ASP A 82 -16.64 -10.69 13.38
C ASP A 82 -15.58 -10.48 12.30
N LEU A 83 -15.61 -9.30 11.68
CA LEU A 83 -14.62 -8.94 10.65
C LEU A 83 -13.25 -8.69 11.28
N LEU A 84 -12.26 -9.45 10.82
CA LEU A 84 -10.85 -9.19 11.13
C LEU A 84 -10.34 -8.00 10.31
N PRO A 85 -9.45 -7.17 10.86
CA PRO A 85 -8.91 -6.02 10.15
C PRO A 85 -8.08 -6.44 8.93
N VAL A 86 -8.19 -5.71 7.83
CA VAL A 86 -7.31 -5.88 6.66
C VAL A 86 -5.90 -5.42 7.00
N VAL A 87 -5.80 -4.33 7.78
CA VAL A 87 -4.54 -3.70 8.18
C VAL A 87 -4.68 -3.18 9.60
N ARG A 88 -3.57 -3.18 10.34
CA ARG A 88 -3.45 -2.50 11.64
C ARG A 88 -2.29 -1.53 11.60
N VAL A 89 -2.54 -0.32 12.03
CA VAL A 89 -1.52 0.71 12.20
C VAL A 89 -0.91 0.56 13.59
N ILE A 90 0.36 0.18 13.64
CA ILE A 90 1.11 -0.06 14.88
C ILE A 90 1.55 1.27 15.50
N ASP A 91 2.11 2.13 14.65
CA ASP A 91 2.50 3.49 15.00
C ASP A 91 2.36 4.41 13.77
N THR A 92 2.83 5.65 13.87
CA THR A 92 2.71 6.62 12.78
C THR A 92 3.49 6.27 11.50
N LYS A 93 4.44 5.33 11.58
CA LYS A 93 5.33 4.92 10.48
C LYS A 93 5.23 3.46 10.11
N THR A 94 4.48 2.68 10.88
CA THR A 94 4.46 1.22 10.76
C THR A 94 3.04 0.72 10.73
N LEU A 95 2.74 -0.14 9.79
CA LEU A 95 1.50 -0.90 9.77
C LEU A 95 1.78 -2.37 9.49
N ARG A 96 0.81 -3.23 9.83
CA ARG A 96 0.86 -4.67 9.56
C ARG A 96 -0.39 -5.11 8.82
N PHE A 97 -0.23 -6.12 7.97
CA PHE A 97 -1.33 -6.80 7.29
C PHE A 97 -1.00 -8.27 7.12
N ALA A 98 -2.03 -9.08 6.91
CA ALA A 98 -1.85 -10.52 6.73
C ALA A 98 -2.10 -10.92 5.28
N LEU A 99 -1.22 -11.77 4.77
CA LEU A 99 -1.41 -12.48 3.51
C LEU A 99 -1.77 -13.95 3.79
N PRO A 100 -2.56 -14.60 2.93
CA PRO A 100 -2.78 -16.03 3.04
C PRO A 100 -1.46 -16.79 2.99
N ALA A 101 -1.26 -17.76 3.90
CA ALA A 101 -0.03 -18.54 3.95
C ALA A 101 0.07 -19.62 2.85
N SER A 102 -1.04 -19.97 2.20
CA SER A 102 -1.07 -21.02 1.19
C SER A 102 -1.05 -20.48 -0.23
N HIS A 103 -0.16 -21.05 -1.01
CA HIS A 103 -0.11 -20.93 -2.46
C HIS A 103 -1.11 -21.88 -3.10
N ASP A 104 -2.27 -21.38 -3.47
CA ASP A 104 -3.20 -22.12 -4.30
C ASP A 104 -2.89 -21.95 -5.81
N GLY A 105 -1.67 -21.54 -6.15
CA GLY A 105 -1.20 -21.40 -7.54
C GLY A 105 -1.87 -20.30 -8.36
N GLY A 106 -2.68 -19.45 -7.74
CA GLY A 106 -3.57 -18.50 -8.42
C GLY A 106 -3.08 -17.04 -8.48
N GLY A 107 -1.78 -16.78 -8.59
CA GLY A 107 -1.28 -15.41 -8.85
C GLY A 107 -1.32 -14.47 -7.65
N ARG A 108 -1.52 -14.97 -6.44
CA ARG A 108 -1.51 -14.19 -5.20
C ARG A 108 -0.11 -13.72 -4.84
N ILE A 109 -0.04 -12.57 -4.19
CA ILE A 109 1.23 -12.06 -3.64
C ILE A 109 1.75 -13.05 -2.59
N ASP A 110 2.96 -13.57 -2.84
CA ASP A 110 3.70 -14.37 -1.87
C ASP A 110 4.27 -13.45 -0.79
N ALA A 111 3.97 -13.75 0.47
CA ALA A 111 4.50 -13.00 1.60
C ALA A 111 6.04 -13.05 1.64
N ALA A 112 6.65 -14.18 1.30
CA ALA A 112 8.10 -14.31 1.22
C ALA A 112 8.71 -13.46 0.09
N ALA A 113 7.98 -13.30 -1.03
CA ALA A 113 8.41 -12.41 -2.11
C ALA A 113 8.28 -10.93 -1.74
N CYS A 114 7.48 -10.59 -0.73
CA CYS A 114 7.38 -9.22 -0.22
C CYS A 114 8.55 -8.84 0.70
N ASP A 115 9.24 -9.82 1.30
CA ASP A 115 10.29 -9.54 2.29
C ASP A 115 11.45 -8.74 1.67
N GLY A 116 11.80 -7.62 2.31
CA GLY A 116 12.78 -6.67 1.80
C GLY A 116 12.34 -5.87 0.57
N SER A 117 11.14 -6.10 0.04
CA SER A 117 10.64 -5.49 -1.19
C SER A 117 9.92 -4.17 -0.96
N GLY A 118 9.79 -3.37 -2.04
CA GLY A 118 8.88 -2.24 -2.09
C GLY A 118 7.45 -2.72 -2.27
N VAL A 119 6.56 -2.29 -1.37
CA VAL A 119 5.13 -2.62 -1.42
C VAL A 119 4.31 -1.34 -1.42
N GLY A 120 3.32 -1.30 -2.30
CA GLY A 120 2.31 -0.24 -2.37
C GLY A 120 0.94 -0.76 -1.97
N LEU A 121 0.28 -0.04 -1.06
CA LEU A 121 -1.09 -0.29 -0.63
C LEU A 121 -2.00 0.82 -1.16
N LEU A 122 -3.16 0.44 -1.71
CA LEU A 122 -4.19 1.39 -2.12
C LEU A 122 -5.50 1.04 -1.43
N PHE A 123 -6.01 1.98 -0.67
CA PHE A 123 -7.30 1.93 0.00
C PHE A 123 -8.29 2.78 -0.79
N VAL A 124 -9.50 2.25 -1.03
CA VAL A 124 -10.54 2.95 -1.80
C VAL A 124 -11.88 2.81 -1.11
N ASP A 125 -12.45 3.94 -0.71
CA ASP A 125 -13.85 4.03 -0.31
C ASP A 125 -14.68 4.45 -1.54
N PHE A 126 -15.30 3.47 -2.18
CA PHE A 126 -16.12 3.72 -3.37
C PHE A 126 -17.41 4.49 -3.06
N VAL A 127 -17.91 4.45 -1.83
CA VAL A 127 -19.12 5.19 -1.44
C VAL A 127 -18.83 6.68 -1.33
N ARG A 128 -17.75 7.03 -0.62
CA ARG A 128 -17.33 8.42 -0.42
C ARG A 128 -16.51 8.97 -1.59
N GLY A 129 -15.96 8.10 -2.43
CA GLY A 129 -15.03 8.47 -3.50
C GLY A 129 -13.68 8.91 -2.96
N LEU A 130 -13.23 8.32 -1.84
CA LEU A 130 -11.95 8.60 -1.23
C LEU A 130 -10.95 7.49 -1.58
N ARG A 131 -9.70 7.86 -1.75
CA ARG A 131 -8.62 6.90 -1.89
C ARG A 131 -7.34 7.41 -1.25
N TYR A 132 -6.60 6.48 -0.65
CA TYR A 132 -5.35 6.76 0.02
C TYR A 132 -4.30 5.72 -0.36
N ARG A 133 -3.08 6.17 -0.63
CA ARG A 133 -1.95 5.31 -1.00
C ARG A 133 -0.91 5.34 0.10
N ILE A 134 -0.35 4.18 0.40
CA ILE A 134 0.79 4.01 1.31
C ILE A 134 1.81 3.15 0.60
N ASN A 135 3.01 3.67 0.42
CA ASN A 135 4.15 2.94 -0.13
C ASN A 135 5.19 2.75 0.97
N GLY A 136 5.84 1.61 0.99
CA GLY A 136 6.84 1.33 2.01
C GLY A 136 7.71 0.12 1.69
N ARG A 137 8.52 -0.25 2.67
CA ARG A 137 9.32 -1.49 2.63
C ARG A 137 8.67 -2.53 3.51
N ALA A 138 8.47 -3.70 2.96
CA ALA A 138 7.88 -4.82 3.64
C ALA A 138 8.94 -5.67 4.34
N THR A 139 8.57 -6.24 5.48
CA THR A 139 9.35 -7.24 6.22
C THR A 139 8.39 -8.34 6.67
N LEU A 140 8.73 -9.58 6.36
CA LEU A 140 7.97 -10.74 6.83
C LEU A 140 8.24 -10.95 8.33
N ARG A 141 7.17 -11.04 9.12
CA ARG A 141 7.27 -11.19 10.57
C ARG A 141 6.86 -12.61 10.98
N ALA A 142 7.85 -13.46 11.20
CA ALA A 142 7.67 -14.82 11.71
C ALA A 142 7.74 -14.91 13.25
N ASP A 143 8.20 -13.84 13.89
CA ASP A 143 8.59 -13.76 15.30
C ASP A 143 7.63 -12.96 16.18
N LEU A 144 6.39 -12.73 15.71
CA LEU A 144 5.42 -11.94 16.47
C LEU A 144 4.89 -12.72 17.67
N PRO A 145 4.75 -12.07 18.84
CA PRO A 145 3.99 -12.61 19.95
C PRO A 145 2.56 -13.00 19.52
N GLU A 146 2.00 -14.04 20.11
CA GLU A 146 0.67 -14.53 19.78
C GLU A 146 -0.41 -13.41 19.89
N ALA A 147 -0.31 -12.55 20.89
CA ALA A 147 -1.21 -11.42 21.06
C ALA A 147 -1.16 -10.42 19.90
N ASP A 148 -0.01 -10.26 19.26
CA ASP A 148 0.17 -9.36 18.11
C ASP A 148 -0.28 -10.02 16.80
N ALA A 149 -0.27 -11.34 16.74
CA ALA A 149 -0.74 -12.14 15.60
C ALA A 149 -2.26 -12.43 15.67
N ALA A 150 -2.83 -12.45 16.88
CA ALA A 150 -4.22 -12.79 17.15
C ALA A 150 -5.28 -12.02 16.34
N PRO A 151 -5.05 -10.75 15.91
CA PRO A 151 -6.02 -10.04 15.06
C PRO A 151 -6.22 -10.63 13.67
N TRP A 152 -5.41 -11.60 13.26
CA TRP A 152 -5.52 -12.22 11.94
C TRP A 152 -5.76 -13.71 12.03
N ALA A 153 -6.25 -14.29 10.93
CA ALA A 153 -6.53 -15.72 10.87
C ALA A 153 -5.27 -16.57 11.10
N VAL A 154 -5.42 -17.65 11.85
CA VAL A 154 -4.35 -18.63 12.07
C VAL A 154 -3.77 -19.11 10.74
N GLY A 155 -2.46 -19.21 10.65
CA GLY A 155 -1.75 -19.61 9.44
C GLY A 155 -1.57 -18.49 8.41
N SER A 156 -1.92 -17.25 8.75
CA SER A 156 -1.58 -16.10 7.90
C SER A 156 -0.11 -15.72 8.05
N ALA A 157 0.51 -15.32 6.94
CA ALA A 157 1.81 -14.68 6.96
C ALA A 157 1.64 -13.18 7.24
N ILE A 158 2.29 -12.67 8.26
CA ILE A 158 2.17 -11.26 8.67
C ILE A 158 3.29 -10.45 8.05
N VAL A 159 2.91 -9.41 7.31
CA VAL A 159 3.82 -8.46 6.69
C VAL A 159 3.77 -7.14 7.47
N GLU A 160 4.91 -6.68 7.90
CA GLU A 160 5.10 -5.36 8.48
C GLU A 160 5.62 -4.40 7.41
N LEU A 161 4.97 -3.25 7.25
CA LEU A 161 5.34 -2.23 6.28
C LEU A 161 5.86 -0.99 7.00
N THR A 162 7.13 -0.66 6.78
CA THR A 162 7.69 0.63 7.16
C THR A 162 7.35 1.66 6.08
N ILE A 163 6.63 2.70 6.46
CA ILE A 163 6.08 3.69 5.53
C ILE A 163 7.17 4.62 5.02
N VAL A 164 7.26 4.74 3.70
CA VAL A 164 8.16 5.66 2.99
C VAL A 164 7.36 6.84 2.44
N GLN A 165 6.15 6.57 1.93
CA GLN A 165 5.26 7.60 1.39
C GLN A 165 3.81 7.26 1.75
N ALA A 166 3.04 8.28 2.14
CA ALA A 166 1.62 8.16 2.41
C ALA A 166 0.91 9.43 1.95
N TYR A 167 -0.12 9.30 1.11
CA TYR A 167 -0.82 10.45 0.55
C TYR A 167 -2.23 10.12 0.06
N GLY A 168 -3.11 11.12 0.16
CA GLY A 168 -4.43 11.08 -0.46
C GLY A 168 -4.35 11.33 -1.96
N ASN A 169 -5.08 10.58 -2.74
CA ASN A 169 -5.25 10.84 -4.17
C ASN A 169 -6.55 11.59 -4.42
N CYS A 170 -6.58 12.41 -5.48
CA CYS A 170 -7.78 13.14 -5.87
C CYS A 170 -8.98 12.20 -6.02
N GLY A 171 -10.05 12.47 -5.29
CA GLY A 171 -11.29 11.68 -5.31
C GLY A 171 -12.12 11.83 -6.58
N THR A 172 -11.85 12.84 -7.42
CA THR A 172 -12.64 13.11 -8.65
C THR A 172 -12.56 11.99 -9.68
N ARG A 173 -11.53 11.13 -9.59
CA ARG A 173 -11.32 9.99 -10.51
C ARG A 173 -11.72 8.65 -9.89
N VAL A 174 -12.36 8.65 -8.74
CA VAL A 174 -12.87 7.41 -8.12
C VAL A 174 -14.29 7.19 -8.58
N VAL A 175 -14.55 6.03 -9.18
CA VAL A 175 -15.91 5.62 -9.50
C VAL A 175 -16.68 5.45 -8.19
N ARG A 176 -17.82 6.13 -8.07
CA ARG A 176 -18.68 6.00 -6.90
C ARG A 176 -19.66 4.85 -7.10
N LEU A 177 -19.68 3.93 -6.17
CA LEU A 177 -20.61 2.81 -6.14
C LEU A 177 -21.67 3.07 -5.06
N LYS A 178 -22.90 2.67 -5.35
CA LYS A 178 -23.97 2.64 -4.34
C LYS A 178 -24.06 1.23 -3.77
N PRO A 179 -24.29 1.07 -2.45
CA PRO A 179 -24.59 -0.24 -1.89
C PRO A 179 -25.78 -0.86 -2.60
N ALA A 180 -25.73 -2.15 -2.88
CA ALA A 180 -26.91 -2.90 -3.32
C ALA A 180 -27.96 -2.86 -2.21
N ARG A 181 -29.22 -2.63 -2.60
CA ARG A 181 -30.35 -2.67 -1.68
C ARG A 181 -30.75 -4.12 -1.39
#